data_5720361230e80c729488cce19c045767
#
_entry.id   5720361230e80c729488cce19c045767
#
_cell.length_a   1.000
_cell.length_b   1.000
_cell.length_c   1.000
_cell.angle_alpha   90.00
_cell.angle_beta   90.00
_cell.angle_gamma   90.00
#
_symmetry.space_group_name_H-M   'P 1'
#
loop_
_entity.id
_entity.type
_entity.pdbx_description
1 polymer ?
#
loop_
_entity_poly.entity_id
_entity_poly.type
_entity_poly.pdbx_seq_one_letter_code
_entity_poly.pdbx_strand_id
1 'polypeptide(L)'
;TGKPIARARVPEVEIPMEAEQLGWAEQHPNLWWQYLCEATQKLLTESNINADQISSIGISYQMHGLVLVDRDLNPLRKSIIWCDSRATPYGEKAFEKLGKGYCKDHLLNSPGNFTASKLAWVIDNEPERYQKSYKLMLPGDFLAAKLSGIPQTTITGLSEGIFWDFKNDQVSKALFDHYQIDQSLVPEVVDNFTVQATVSKHGAQATGLKEGTPITYRAGDQPNNAYTLGARKAGDVVATGGTSGVVYALTDQLSGNELTKVNTFAHVNYQPQQKMF
;
A
#
# COMPACT_ATOMS: atom_id res chain seq x y z
N THR A 1 -2.76 -26.17 3.69
CA THR A 1 -1.91 -26.73 4.77
C THR A 1 -1.02 -25.68 5.42
N GLY A 2 -0.77 -24.52 4.79
CA GLY A 2 0.08 -23.43 5.30
C GLY A 2 1.58 -23.79 5.45
N LYS A 3 2.01 -24.88 4.86
CA LYS A 3 3.43 -25.30 4.90
C LYS A 3 4.20 -24.63 3.76
N PRO A 4 5.29 -23.87 4.04
CA PRO A 4 6.14 -23.32 2.99
C PRO A 4 6.82 -24.46 2.21
N ILE A 5 6.78 -24.38 0.88
CA ILE A 5 7.40 -25.36 -0.01
C ILE A 5 8.77 -24.85 -0.46
N ALA A 6 8.88 -23.56 -0.81
CA ALA A 6 10.09 -22.91 -1.25
C ALA A 6 10.13 -21.44 -0.83
N ARG A 7 11.31 -20.87 -0.80
CA ARG A 7 11.54 -19.45 -0.53
C ARG A 7 12.73 -18.94 -1.34
N ALA A 8 12.60 -17.77 -1.95
CA ALA A 8 13.69 -17.02 -2.54
C ALA A 8 13.75 -15.61 -1.94
N ARG A 9 14.94 -15.03 -1.88
CA ARG A 9 15.19 -13.65 -1.47
C ARG A 9 16.09 -12.98 -2.50
N VAL A 10 15.70 -11.80 -2.94
CA VAL A 10 16.47 -10.95 -3.85
C VAL A 10 16.16 -9.49 -3.52
N PRO A 11 17.17 -8.64 -3.31
CA PRO A 11 18.57 -9.01 -3.07
C PRO A 11 18.75 -9.71 -1.71
N GLU A 12 19.90 -10.28 -1.47
CA GLU A 12 20.20 -10.91 -0.17
C GLU A 12 20.42 -9.89 0.95
N VAL A 13 20.80 -8.68 0.58
CA VAL A 13 20.95 -7.50 1.45
C VAL A 13 19.79 -6.55 1.29
N GLU A 14 19.57 -5.68 2.26
CA GLU A 14 18.53 -4.65 2.16
C GLU A 14 18.79 -3.68 1.00
N ILE A 15 17.71 -3.27 0.33
CA ILE A 15 17.78 -2.25 -0.72
C ILE A 15 18.14 -0.92 -0.07
N PRO A 16 19.19 -0.22 -0.54
CA PRO A 16 19.55 1.06 0.01
C PRO A 16 18.42 2.08 -0.10
N MET A 17 18.25 2.88 0.92
CA MET A 17 17.40 4.06 0.90
C MET A 17 18.23 5.26 0.44
N GLU A 18 17.70 6.03 -0.47
CA GLU A 18 18.30 7.29 -0.89
C GLU A 18 17.76 8.42 -0.02
N ALA A 19 18.67 9.16 0.62
CA ALA A 19 18.37 10.27 1.51
C ALA A 19 19.18 11.50 1.07
N GLU A 20 18.63 12.28 0.15
CA GLU A 20 19.29 13.49 -0.35
C GLU A 20 19.31 14.63 0.69
N GLN A 21 18.37 14.61 1.62
CA GLN A 21 18.24 15.57 2.73
C GLN A 21 17.88 14.83 4.02
N LEU A 22 18.14 15.47 5.15
CA LEU A 22 17.76 14.94 6.46
C LEU A 22 16.25 14.72 6.53
N GLY A 23 15.85 13.53 6.94
CA GLY A 23 14.44 13.14 7.04
C GLY A 23 13.81 12.69 5.72
N TRP A 24 14.54 12.72 4.61
CA TRP A 24 14.10 12.17 3.35
C TRP A 24 14.46 10.69 3.22
N ALA A 25 13.59 9.93 2.59
CA ALA A 25 13.86 8.52 2.26
C ALA A 25 13.10 8.12 0.99
N GLU A 26 13.84 7.71 -0.01
CA GLU A 26 13.30 7.31 -1.30
C GLU A 26 13.88 5.99 -1.79
N GLN A 27 13.10 5.29 -2.59
CA GLN A 27 13.52 4.12 -3.36
C GLN A 27 12.91 4.16 -4.75
N HIS A 28 13.64 3.67 -5.76
CA HIS A 28 13.09 3.63 -7.12
C HIS A 28 12.17 2.42 -7.30
N PRO A 29 10.87 2.60 -7.67
CA PRO A 29 9.90 1.50 -7.76
C PRO A 29 10.31 0.41 -8.77
N ASN A 30 11.06 0.77 -9.84
CA ASN A 30 11.55 -0.21 -10.81
C ASN A 30 12.53 -1.20 -10.19
N LEU A 31 13.25 -0.86 -9.11
CA LEU A 31 14.08 -1.81 -8.39
C LEU A 31 13.23 -2.87 -7.69
N TRP A 32 12.10 -2.49 -7.11
CA TRP A 32 11.18 -3.45 -6.51
C TRP A 32 10.62 -4.43 -7.54
N TRP A 33 10.26 -3.90 -8.73
CA TRP A 33 9.80 -4.73 -9.84
C TRP A 33 10.90 -5.68 -10.33
N GLN A 34 12.11 -5.18 -10.54
CA GLN A 34 13.25 -5.99 -10.95
C GLN A 34 13.50 -7.13 -9.96
N TYR A 35 13.60 -6.83 -8.67
CA TYR A 35 13.87 -7.82 -7.64
C TYR A 35 12.70 -8.80 -7.46
N LEU A 36 11.46 -8.38 -7.67
CA LEU A 36 10.32 -9.30 -7.70
C LEU A 36 10.47 -10.30 -8.85
N CYS A 37 10.82 -9.83 -10.04
CA CYS A 37 11.04 -10.70 -11.19
C CYS A 37 12.18 -11.70 -10.93
N GLU A 38 13.33 -11.22 -10.46
CA GLU A 38 14.49 -12.06 -10.14
C GLU A 38 14.18 -13.09 -9.05
N ALA A 39 13.50 -12.66 -7.97
CA ALA A 39 13.12 -13.56 -6.87
C ALA A 39 12.12 -14.63 -7.34
N THR A 40 11.18 -14.28 -8.20
CA THR A 40 10.18 -15.22 -8.73
C THR A 40 10.84 -16.25 -9.67
N GLN A 41 11.70 -15.81 -10.59
CA GLN A 41 12.47 -16.69 -11.46
C GLN A 41 13.37 -17.63 -10.66
N LYS A 42 14.11 -17.10 -9.67
CA LYS A 42 14.94 -17.88 -8.75
C LYS A 42 14.11 -18.93 -8.01
N LEU A 43 12.95 -18.53 -7.46
CA LEU A 43 12.05 -19.44 -6.76
C LEU A 43 11.62 -20.61 -7.63
N LEU A 44 11.13 -20.34 -8.85
CA LEU A 44 10.65 -21.37 -9.78
C LEU A 44 11.80 -22.33 -10.18
N THR A 45 12.98 -21.78 -10.47
CA THR A 45 14.15 -22.57 -10.89
C THR A 45 14.67 -23.46 -9.77
N GLU A 46 14.86 -22.91 -8.56
CA GLU A 46 15.47 -23.63 -7.43
C GLU A 46 14.51 -24.65 -6.80
N SER A 47 13.20 -24.41 -6.85
CA SER A 47 12.19 -25.31 -6.27
C SER A 47 11.70 -26.41 -7.20
N ASN A 48 12.02 -26.35 -8.49
CA ASN A 48 11.44 -27.19 -9.55
C ASN A 48 9.91 -27.14 -9.60
N ILE A 49 9.29 -26.05 -9.11
CA ILE A 49 7.85 -25.84 -9.20
C ILE A 49 7.51 -25.36 -10.60
N ASN A 50 6.59 -26.05 -11.28
CA ASN A 50 6.08 -25.59 -12.55
C ASN A 50 5.14 -24.38 -12.29
N ALA A 51 5.28 -23.33 -13.11
CA ALA A 51 4.41 -22.15 -13.05
C ALA A 51 2.90 -22.49 -13.15
N ASP A 52 2.54 -23.57 -13.82
CA ASP A 52 1.18 -24.11 -13.88
C ASP A 52 0.59 -24.54 -12.53
N GLN A 53 1.45 -24.82 -11.55
CA GLN A 53 1.05 -25.22 -10.21
C GLN A 53 0.76 -24.03 -9.29
N ILE A 54 1.07 -22.80 -9.73
CA ILE A 54 0.80 -21.57 -8.96
C ILE A 54 -0.67 -21.21 -9.15
N SER A 55 -1.46 -21.39 -8.10
CA SER A 55 -2.91 -21.17 -8.14
C SER A 55 -3.30 -19.71 -7.94
N SER A 56 -2.50 -18.94 -7.20
CA SER A 56 -2.76 -17.51 -6.95
C SER A 56 -1.53 -16.79 -6.41
N ILE A 57 -1.55 -15.47 -6.49
CA ILE A 57 -0.52 -14.55 -6.00
C ILE A 57 -1.13 -13.65 -4.94
N GLY A 58 -0.43 -13.52 -3.80
CA GLY A 58 -0.68 -12.49 -2.80
C GLY A 58 0.53 -11.58 -2.66
N ILE A 59 0.30 -10.30 -2.44
CA ILE A 59 1.35 -9.28 -2.32
C ILE A 59 1.29 -8.66 -0.93
N SER A 60 2.38 -8.74 -0.19
CA SER A 60 2.62 -7.96 1.02
C SER A 60 3.71 -6.92 0.73
N TYR A 61 3.54 -5.70 1.22
CA TYR A 61 4.39 -4.58 0.83
C TYR A 61 4.62 -3.59 1.99
N GLN A 62 5.68 -2.77 1.88
CA GLN A 62 5.93 -1.67 2.82
C GLN A 62 4.79 -0.64 2.76
N MET A 63 4.24 -0.26 3.90
CA MET A 63 3.12 0.68 3.99
C MET A 63 3.51 2.12 3.62
N HIS A 64 2.51 2.94 3.32
CA HIS A 64 2.58 4.41 3.22
C HIS A 64 3.50 4.97 2.13
N GLY A 65 4.02 4.15 1.23
CA GLY A 65 4.80 4.61 0.09
C GLY A 65 3.92 5.32 -0.96
N LEU A 66 4.47 6.34 -1.63
CA LEU A 66 3.81 7.02 -2.75
C LEU A 66 4.51 6.68 -4.06
N VAL A 67 3.80 6.07 -4.99
CA VAL A 67 4.22 5.85 -6.37
C VAL A 67 3.30 6.61 -7.31
N LEU A 68 3.86 7.45 -8.17
CA LEU A 68 3.13 8.13 -9.24
C LEU A 68 3.58 7.53 -10.58
N VAL A 69 2.62 7.15 -11.42
CA VAL A 69 2.90 6.51 -12.71
C VAL A 69 2.25 7.27 -13.86
N ASP A 70 2.88 7.15 -15.04
CA ASP A 70 2.29 7.56 -16.32
C ASP A 70 1.32 6.49 -16.87
N ARG A 71 0.77 6.72 -18.08
CA ARG A 71 -0.17 5.78 -18.74
C ARG A 71 0.43 4.43 -19.11
N ASP A 72 1.74 4.37 -19.23
CA ASP A 72 2.49 3.14 -19.52
C ASP A 72 2.96 2.43 -18.23
N LEU A 73 2.46 2.88 -17.07
CA LEU A 73 2.82 2.40 -15.73
C LEU A 73 4.32 2.55 -15.41
N ASN A 74 4.98 3.56 -15.98
CA ASN A 74 6.33 3.92 -15.60
C ASN A 74 6.31 4.90 -14.42
N PRO A 75 7.12 4.67 -13.39
CA PRO A 75 7.24 5.61 -12.28
C PRO A 75 7.78 6.97 -12.76
N LEU A 76 7.11 8.04 -12.38
CA LEU A 76 7.50 9.42 -12.72
C LEU A 76 8.58 9.97 -11.77
N ARG A 77 8.80 9.30 -10.66
CA ARG A 77 9.79 9.65 -9.64
C ARG A 77 10.13 8.45 -8.76
N LYS A 78 11.21 8.57 -7.96
CA LYS A 78 11.45 7.67 -6.83
C LYS A 78 10.27 7.75 -5.84
N SER A 79 9.88 6.64 -5.27
CA SER A 79 8.84 6.60 -4.24
C SER A 79 9.30 7.25 -2.96
N ILE A 80 8.49 8.14 -2.39
CA ILE A 80 8.66 8.60 -1.01
C ILE A 80 8.17 7.48 -0.12
N ILE A 81 9.09 6.81 0.61
CA ILE A 81 8.80 5.58 1.36
C ILE A 81 8.35 5.86 2.81
N TRP A 82 8.04 4.80 3.55
CA TRP A 82 7.40 4.86 4.86
C TRP A 82 8.13 5.70 5.93
N CYS A 83 9.46 5.68 5.95
CA CYS A 83 10.30 6.37 6.93
C CYS A 83 10.65 7.82 6.55
N ASP A 84 10.21 8.31 5.39
CA ASP A 84 10.37 9.70 4.98
C ASP A 84 9.48 10.62 5.81
N SER A 85 10.00 11.77 6.23
CA SER A 85 9.27 12.73 7.09
C SER A 85 8.96 14.07 6.44
N ARG A 86 9.30 14.26 5.15
CA ARG A 86 9.13 15.56 4.45
C ARG A 86 7.70 16.06 4.41
N ALA A 87 6.73 15.17 4.45
CA ALA A 87 5.31 15.49 4.33
C ALA A 87 4.63 15.80 5.67
N THR A 88 5.32 15.68 6.80
CA THR A 88 4.78 15.96 8.14
C THR A 88 4.11 17.34 8.23
N PRO A 89 4.69 18.44 7.74
CA PRO A 89 4.05 19.76 7.81
C PRO A 89 2.74 19.85 7.01
N TYR A 90 2.59 19.07 5.94
CA TYR A 90 1.36 19.00 5.16
C TYR A 90 0.24 18.32 5.94
N GLY A 91 0.58 17.21 6.61
CA GLY A 91 -0.38 16.51 7.46
C GLY A 91 -0.82 17.33 8.67
N GLU A 92 0.08 18.08 9.28
CA GLU A 92 -0.24 19.00 10.38
C GLU A 92 -1.21 20.10 9.94
N LYS A 93 -0.93 20.77 8.83
CA LYS A 93 -1.84 21.79 8.25
C LYS A 93 -3.21 21.21 7.89
N ALA A 94 -3.25 20.01 7.33
CA ALA A 94 -4.52 19.34 7.03
C ALA A 94 -5.29 18.99 8.30
N PHE A 95 -4.62 18.50 9.34
CA PHE A 95 -5.24 18.21 10.64
C PHE A 95 -5.85 19.46 11.28
N GLU A 96 -5.13 20.58 11.25
CA GLU A 96 -5.63 21.87 11.73
C GLU A 96 -6.84 22.34 10.91
N LYS A 97 -6.77 22.24 9.58
CA LYS A 97 -7.82 22.72 8.66
C LYS A 97 -9.09 21.88 8.72
N LEU A 98 -8.97 20.56 8.70
CA LEU A 98 -10.11 19.63 8.75
C LEU A 98 -10.69 19.52 10.17
N GLY A 99 -9.84 19.70 11.17
CA GLY A 99 -10.21 19.62 12.59
C GLY A 99 -10.28 18.19 13.13
N LYS A 100 -10.05 18.08 14.43
CA LYS A 100 -10.01 16.80 15.16
C LYS A 100 -11.28 15.96 14.96
N GLY A 101 -12.46 16.60 14.94
CA GLY A 101 -13.74 15.90 14.79
C GLY A 101 -13.85 15.20 13.45
N TYR A 102 -13.53 15.89 12.35
CA TYR A 102 -13.54 15.28 11.02
C TYR A 102 -12.51 14.14 10.92
N CYS A 103 -11.29 14.38 11.34
CA CYS A 103 -10.24 13.35 11.31
C CYS A 103 -10.62 12.11 12.12
N LYS A 104 -11.25 12.30 13.29
CA LYS A 104 -11.74 11.22 14.14
C LYS A 104 -12.82 10.37 13.46
N ASP A 105 -13.85 11.02 12.91
CA ASP A 105 -15.05 10.35 12.46
C ASP A 105 -14.94 9.83 11.01
N HIS A 106 -14.12 10.45 10.19
CA HIS A 106 -14.00 10.16 8.75
C HIS A 106 -12.69 9.46 8.36
N LEU A 107 -11.55 9.94 8.88
CA LEU A 107 -10.24 9.42 8.50
C LEU A 107 -9.67 8.39 9.50
N LEU A 108 -10.18 8.38 10.72
CA LEU A 108 -9.73 7.60 11.89
C LEU A 108 -8.29 7.90 12.32
N ASN A 109 -7.62 8.82 11.66
CA ASN A 109 -6.24 9.24 11.89
C ASN A 109 -6.08 10.74 11.68
N SER A 110 -4.99 11.29 12.21
CA SER A 110 -4.43 12.53 11.68
C SER A 110 -3.88 12.26 10.27
N PRO A 111 -3.98 13.20 9.31
CA PRO A 111 -3.33 13.06 7.99
C PRO A 111 -1.81 12.84 8.06
N GLY A 112 -1.14 13.33 9.09
CA GLY A 112 0.24 13.03 9.45
C GLY A 112 1.21 12.96 8.26
N ASN A 113 2.13 12.00 8.29
CA ASN A 113 3.12 11.77 7.25
C ASN A 113 2.75 10.58 6.33
N PHE A 114 1.47 10.45 6.01
CA PHE A 114 0.97 9.34 5.18
C PHE A 114 0.97 9.70 3.69
N THR A 115 0.56 8.76 2.85
CA THR A 115 0.65 8.86 1.38
C THR A 115 -0.06 10.09 0.83
N ALA A 116 -1.22 10.47 1.39
CA ALA A 116 -1.95 11.68 0.97
C ALA A 116 -1.13 12.96 1.20
N SER A 117 -0.48 13.09 2.35
CA SER A 117 0.39 14.23 2.68
C SER A 117 1.65 14.24 1.81
N LYS A 118 2.22 13.07 1.48
CA LYS A 118 3.33 12.94 0.52
C LYS A 118 2.94 13.40 -0.87
N LEU A 119 1.71 13.09 -1.30
CA LEU A 119 1.18 13.57 -2.57
C LEU A 119 1.02 15.10 -2.56
N ALA A 120 0.50 15.67 -1.46
CA ALA A 120 0.42 17.13 -1.30
C ALA A 120 1.79 17.80 -1.41
N TRP A 121 2.83 17.19 -0.81
CA TRP A 121 4.21 17.66 -0.99
C TRP A 121 4.64 17.65 -2.46
N VAL A 122 4.30 16.58 -3.22
CA VAL A 122 4.63 16.48 -4.66
C VAL A 122 3.89 17.54 -5.46
N ILE A 123 2.63 17.82 -5.15
CA ILE A 123 1.85 18.89 -5.82
C ILE A 123 2.57 20.23 -5.73
N ASP A 124 3.08 20.58 -4.55
CA ASP A 124 3.74 21.86 -4.31
C ASP A 124 5.16 21.92 -4.85
N ASN A 125 5.92 20.82 -4.75
CA ASN A 125 7.37 20.85 -5.01
C ASN A 125 7.76 20.24 -6.37
N GLU A 126 6.90 19.41 -6.95
CA GLU A 126 7.13 18.73 -8.23
C GLU A 126 5.89 18.78 -9.14
N PRO A 127 5.30 19.98 -9.39
CA PRO A 127 4.00 20.11 -10.08
C PRO A 127 4.02 19.50 -11.49
N GLU A 128 5.14 19.52 -12.20
CA GLU A 128 5.24 18.92 -13.54
C GLU A 128 5.11 17.39 -13.50
N ARG A 129 5.60 16.74 -12.42
CA ARG A 129 5.44 15.29 -12.23
C ARG A 129 4.01 14.95 -11.87
N TYR A 130 3.40 15.77 -11.00
CA TYR A 130 1.99 15.62 -10.67
C TYR A 130 1.09 15.74 -11.91
N GLN A 131 1.29 16.75 -12.76
CA GLN A 131 0.51 16.96 -13.97
C GLN A 131 0.63 15.80 -14.99
N LYS A 132 1.77 15.11 -15.02
CA LYS A 132 2.00 13.94 -15.88
C LYS A 132 1.45 12.65 -15.28
N SER A 133 1.01 12.67 -14.02
CA SER A 133 0.55 11.47 -13.33
C SER A 133 -0.77 10.97 -13.92
N TYR A 134 -0.80 9.69 -14.23
CA TYR A 134 -2.01 8.98 -14.63
C TYR A 134 -2.70 8.35 -13.42
N LYS A 135 -1.91 7.71 -12.52
CA LYS A 135 -2.42 7.11 -11.28
C LYS A 135 -1.46 7.31 -10.13
N LEU A 136 -2.03 7.48 -8.93
CA LEU A 136 -1.34 7.30 -7.65
C LEU A 136 -1.45 5.84 -7.21
N MET A 137 -0.42 5.31 -6.60
CA MET A 137 -0.36 3.92 -6.17
C MET A 137 0.41 3.79 -4.85
N LEU A 138 0.04 2.79 -4.08
CA LEU A 138 0.89 2.24 -3.03
C LEU A 138 1.91 1.26 -3.64
N PRO A 139 2.99 0.90 -2.93
CA PRO A 139 3.99 -0.01 -3.48
C PRO A 139 3.43 -1.35 -3.96
N GLY A 140 2.46 -1.93 -3.24
CA GLY A 140 1.80 -3.17 -3.65
C GLY A 140 0.89 -3.00 -4.86
N ASP A 141 0.22 -1.85 -4.99
CA ASP A 141 -0.60 -1.54 -6.17
C ASP A 141 0.27 -1.44 -7.43
N PHE A 142 1.44 -0.80 -7.31
CA PHE A 142 2.40 -0.70 -8.39
C PHE A 142 2.89 -2.08 -8.84
N LEU A 143 3.27 -2.96 -7.91
CA LEU A 143 3.74 -4.31 -8.25
C LEU A 143 2.61 -5.16 -8.89
N ALA A 144 1.39 -5.06 -8.39
CA ALA A 144 0.24 -5.73 -9.00
C ALA A 144 -0.07 -5.19 -10.40
N ALA A 145 0.03 -3.86 -10.59
CA ALA A 145 -0.14 -3.23 -11.89
C ALA A 145 0.97 -3.64 -12.88
N LYS A 146 2.22 -3.78 -12.44
CA LYS A 146 3.32 -4.30 -13.29
C LYS A 146 3.10 -5.76 -13.68
N LEU A 147 2.52 -6.59 -12.81
CA LEU A 147 2.17 -7.98 -13.12
C LEU A 147 0.99 -8.08 -14.10
N SER A 148 -0.05 -7.27 -13.91
CA SER A 148 -1.33 -7.42 -14.62
C SER A 148 -1.50 -6.47 -15.81
N GLY A 149 -0.83 -5.31 -15.79
CA GLY A 149 -1.12 -4.19 -16.69
C GLY A 149 -2.33 -3.34 -16.26
N ILE A 150 -2.96 -3.63 -15.11
CA ILE A 150 -4.20 -2.98 -14.66
C ILE A 150 -3.94 -2.22 -13.36
N PRO A 151 -4.10 -0.88 -13.36
CA PRO A 151 -3.97 -0.07 -12.15
C PRO A 151 -5.21 -0.20 -11.27
N GLN A 152 -5.06 -0.81 -10.10
CA GLN A 152 -6.11 -0.99 -9.09
C GLN A 152 -5.55 -0.77 -7.70
N THR A 153 -6.43 -0.45 -6.75
CA THR A 153 -6.14 -0.32 -5.33
C THR A 153 -7.20 -1.02 -4.49
N THR A 154 -7.04 -1.02 -3.17
CA THR A 154 -8.01 -1.58 -2.22
C THR A 154 -8.42 -0.54 -1.19
N ILE A 155 -9.56 -0.75 -0.50
CA ILE A 155 -9.94 0.12 0.62
C ILE A 155 -8.86 0.09 1.71
N THR A 156 -8.23 -1.06 1.96
CA THR A 156 -7.12 -1.16 2.93
C THR A 156 -5.92 -0.31 2.52
N GLY A 157 -5.59 -0.27 1.23
CA GLY A 157 -4.56 0.61 0.68
C GLY A 157 -4.94 2.09 0.78
N LEU A 158 -6.16 2.46 0.40
CA LEU A 158 -6.64 3.85 0.55
C LEU A 158 -6.70 4.27 2.03
N SER A 159 -7.01 3.35 2.93
CA SER A 159 -7.00 3.57 4.38
C SER A 159 -5.60 3.91 4.90
N GLU A 160 -4.60 3.10 4.59
CA GLU A 160 -3.22 3.34 5.04
C GLU A 160 -2.61 4.61 4.43
N GLY A 161 -3.10 5.00 3.26
CA GLY A 161 -2.73 6.26 2.60
C GLY A 161 -3.46 7.49 3.13
N ILE A 162 -4.45 7.31 4.02
CA ILE A 162 -5.38 8.33 4.52
C ILE A 162 -6.20 8.98 3.40
N PHE A 163 -6.61 8.20 2.42
CA PHE A 163 -7.47 8.66 1.32
C PHE A 163 -8.95 8.31 1.51
N TRP A 164 -9.28 7.40 2.47
CA TRP A 164 -10.62 6.86 2.63
C TRP A 164 -11.42 7.56 3.72
N ASP A 165 -12.68 7.87 3.44
CA ASP A 165 -13.67 8.38 4.39
C ASP A 165 -14.56 7.23 4.86
N PHE A 166 -14.29 6.72 6.05
CA PHE A 166 -14.99 5.57 6.64
C PHE A 166 -16.45 5.83 7.02
N LYS A 167 -16.81 7.09 7.21
CA LYS A 167 -18.19 7.46 7.53
C LYS A 167 -19.09 7.43 6.31
N ASN A 168 -18.54 7.82 5.16
CA ASN A 168 -19.26 7.92 3.90
C ASN A 168 -18.94 6.78 2.93
N ASP A 169 -18.04 5.87 3.30
CA ASP A 169 -17.55 4.73 2.49
C ASP A 169 -17.13 5.15 1.07
N GLN A 170 -16.26 6.17 0.99
CA GLN A 170 -15.75 6.73 -0.27
C GLN A 170 -14.39 7.39 -0.08
N VAL A 171 -13.78 7.82 -1.16
CA VAL A 171 -12.59 8.69 -1.12
C VAL A 171 -12.93 9.99 -0.38
N SER A 172 -12.04 10.42 0.52
CA SER A 172 -12.25 11.61 1.36
C SER A 172 -12.24 12.91 0.55
N LYS A 173 -13.43 13.36 0.13
CA LYS A 173 -13.58 14.58 -0.63
C LYS A 173 -12.95 15.80 0.07
N ALA A 174 -13.15 15.94 1.37
CA ALA A 174 -12.61 17.09 2.11
C ALA A 174 -11.08 17.13 2.14
N LEU A 175 -10.42 15.96 2.23
CA LEU A 175 -8.96 15.88 2.16
C LEU A 175 -8.44 16.16 0.74
N PHE A 176 -9.13 15.64 -0.29
CA PHE A 176 -8.79 15.87 -1.68
C PHE A 176 -8.95 17.34 -2.07
N ASP A 177 -10.05 17.97 -1.65
CA ASP A 177 -10.27 19.41 -1.86
C ASP A 177 -9.19 20.24 -1.13
N HIS A 178 -8.82 19.86 0.10
CA HIS A 178 -7.79 20.58 0.86
C HIS A 178 -6.42 20.51 0.18
N TYR A 179 -6.02 19.35 -0.30
CA TYR A 179 -4.73 19.12 -0.96
C TYR A 179 -4.76 19.41 -2.47
N GLN A 180 -5.93 19.72 -3.04
CA GLN A 180 -6.14 19.92 -4.49
C GLN A 180 -5.74 18.67 -5.29
N ILE A 181 -6.05 17.49 -4.76
CA ILE A 181 -5.79 16.22 -5.44
C ILE A 181 -6.91 15.95 -6.46
N ASP A 182 -6.51 15.65 -7.69
CA ASP A 182 -7.44 15.16 -8.72
C ASP A 182 -7.89 13.73 -8.37
N GLN A 183 -9.19 13.55 -8.15
CA GLN A 183 -9.76 12.24 -7.82
C GLN A 183 -9.57 11.20 -8.93
N SER A 184 -9.38 11.62 -10.16
CA SER A 184 -9.11 10.71 -11.29
C SER A 184 -7.78 9.94 -11.17
N LEU A 185 -6.87 10.41 -10.31
CA LEU A 185 -5.61 9.72 -9.98
C LEU A 185 -5.83 8.45 -9.16
N VAL A 186 -6.95 8.33 -8.46
CA VAL A 186 -7.27 7.12 -7.69
C VAL A 186 -7.55 5.97 -8.66
N PRO A 187 -6.87 4.82 -8.53
CA PRO A 187 -7.18 3.66 -9.33
C PRO A 187 -8.57 3.07 -8.99
N GLU A 188 -9.05 2.16 -9.82
CA GLU A 188 -10.25 1.36 -9.51
C GLU A 188 -10.06 0.63 -8.17
N VAL A 189 -11.09 0.69 -7.31
CA VAL A 189 -11.07 0.03 -5.99
C VAL A 189 -11.61 -1.39 -6.14
N VAL A 190 -10.83 -2.36 -5.66
CA VAL A 190 -11.19 -3.79 -5.64
C VAL A 190 -11.10 -4.35 -4.24
N ASP A 191 -11.84 -5.43 -3.99
CA ASP A 191 -11.83 -6.10 -2.69
C ASP A 191 -10.60 -6.99 -2.52
N ASN A 192 -10.15 -7.16 -1.26
CA ASN A 192 -9.23 -8.24 -0.91
C ASN A 192 -9.93 -9.60 -0.96
N PHE A 193 -9.16 -10.67 -1.11
CA PHE A 193 -9.63 -12.06 -1.17
C PHE A 193 -10.57 -12.37 -2.36
N THR A 194 -10.46 -11.59 -3.43
CA THR A 194 -11.12 -11.82 -4.72
C THR A 194 -10.09 -11.92 -5.83
N VAL A 195 -10.47 -12.36 -7.01
CA VAL A 195 -9.61 -12.21 -8.19
C VAL A 195 -9.59 -10.74 -8.58
N GLN A 196 -8.57 -10.03 -8.15
CA GLN A 196 -8.40 -8.60 -8.42
C GLN A 196 -7.96 -8.36 -9.88
N ALA A 197 -7.03 -9.18 -10.35
CA ALA A 197 -6.52 -9.17 -11.72
C ALA A 197 -5.83 -10.52 -12.00
N THR A 198 -5.29 -10.67 -13.20
CA THR A 198 -4.47 -11.84 -13.57
C THR A 198 -3.13 -11.39 -14.14
N VAL A 199 -2.13 -12.24 -14.05
CA VAL A 199 -0.82 -12.01 -14.67
C VAL A 199 -0.99 -11.84 -16.17
N SER A 200 -0.55 -10.73 -16.71
CA SER A 200 -0.54 -10.42 -18.12
C SER A 200 0.56 -11.19 -18.86
N LYS A 201 0.50 -11.21 -20.20
CA LYS A 201 1.58 -11.77 -21.01
C LYS A 201 2.95 -11.13 -20.69
N HIS A 202 2.97 -9.81 -20.50
CA HIS A 202 4.19 -9.08 -20.14
C HIS A 202 4.69 -9.49 -18.73
N GLY A 203 3.79 -9.55 -17.75
CA GLY A 203 4.10 -10.01 -16.41
C GLY A 203 4.63 -11.44 -16.40
N ALA A 204 4.02 -12.34 -17.18
CA ALA A 204 4.47 -13.73 -17.33
C ALA A 204 5.89 -13.82 -17.91
N GLN A 205 6.16 -13.08 -18.98
CA GLN A 205 7.49 -13.03 -19.60
C GLN A 205 8.56 -12.50 -18.64
N ALA A 206 8.23 -11.48 -17.83
CA ALA A 206 9.17 -10.89 -16.89
C ALA A 206 9.46 -11.76 -15.67
N THR A 207 8.50 -12.53 -15.19
CA THR A 207 8.58 -13.26 -13.92
C THR A 207 8.77 -14.78 -14.08
N GLY A 208 8.46 -15.34 -15.24
CA GLY A 208 8.36 -16.78 -15.45
C GLY A 208 7.06 -17.41 -14.93
N LEU A 209 6.14 -16.60 -14.40
CA LEU A 209 4.80 -17.06 -14.00
C LEU A 209 3.95 -17.39 -15.24
N LYS A 210 2.89 -18.16 -15.03
CA LYS A 210 1.92 -18.44 -16.10
C LYS A 210 1.03 -17.21 -16.34
N GLU A 211 0.84 -16.84 -17.61
CA GLU A 211 -0.19 -15.88 -18.00
C GLU A 211 -1.57 -16.35 -17.50
N GLY A 212 -2.37 -15.43 -16.97
CA GLY A 212 -3.66 -15.73 -16.38
C GLY A 212 -3.64 -16.18 -14.93
N THR A 213 -2.46 -16.35 -14.28
CA THR A 213 -2.40 -16.65 -12.84
C THR A 213 -3.09 -15.54 -12.04
N PRO A 214 -4.09 -15.87 -11.18
CA PRO A 214 -4.84 -14.86 -10.42
C PRO A 214 -3.99 -14.12 -9.40
N ILE A 215 -4.19 -12.80 -9.29
CA ILE A 215 -3.72 -11.96 -8.19
C ILE A 215 -4.94 -11.74 -7.28
N THR A 216 -4.90 -12.26 -6.05
CA THR A 216 -6.08 -12.37 -5.20
C THR A 216 -5.98 -11.60 -3.89
N TYR A 217 -4.83 -11.00 -3.61
CA TYR A 217 -4.58 -10.37 -2.32
C TYR A 217 -3.45 -9.34 -2.42
N ARG A 218 -3.64 -8.21 -1.73
CA ARG A 218 -2.58 -7.26 -1.44
C ARG A 218 -2.86 -6.53 -0.13
N ALA A 219 -1.84 -6.35 0.70
CA ALA A 219 -1.93 -5.58 1.94
C ALA A 219 -0.56 -5.05 2.36
N GLY A 220 -0.56 -3.97 3.11
CA GLY A 220 0.60 -3.52 3.85
C GLY A 220 1.14 -4.60 4.80
N ASP A 221 2.42 -4.55 5.10
CA ASP A 221 3.11 -5.57 5.89
C ASP A 221 2.52 -5.76 7.29
N GLN A 222 2.12 -4.69 7.99
CA GLN A 222 1.60 -4.79 9.35
C GLN A 222 0.24 -5.50 9.42
N PRO A 223 -0.81 -5.10 8.65
CA PRO A 223 -2.07 -5.84 8.64
C PRO A 223 -1.92 -7.26 8.09
N ASN A 224 -1.01 -7.49 7.11
CA ASN A 224 -0.69 -8.82 6.63
C ASN A 224 -0.09 -9.71 7.74
N ASN A 225 0.87 -9.19 8.51
CA ASN A 225 1.48 -9.91 9.62
C ASN A 225 0.44 -10.25 10.69
N ALA A 226 -0.42 -9.29 11.07
CA ALA A 226 -1.50 -9.52 12.02
C ALA A 226 -2.44 -10.64 11.56
N TYR A 227 -2.88 -10.61 10.30
CA TYR A 227 -3.74 -11.65 9.73
C TYR A 227 -3.07 -13.03 9.71
N THR A 228 -1.78 -13.08 9.35
CA THR A 228 -0.99 -14.31 9.32
C THR A 228 -0.81 -14.93 10.71
N LEU A 229 -0.69 -14.08 11.75
CA LEU A 229 -0.63 -14.51 13.15
C LEU A 229 -2.00 -14.92 13.71
N GLY A 230 -3.06 -14.82 12.93
CA GLY A 230 -4.41 -15.28 13.29
C GLY A 230 -5.35 -14.21 13.80
N ALA A 231 -4.98 -12.93 13.78
CA ALA A 231 -5.89 -11.84 14.12
C ALA A 231 -6.92 -11.68 12.98
N ARG A 232 -8.20 -12.01 13.26
CA ARG A 232 -9.27 -12.06 12.25
C ARG A 232 -10.59 -11.46 12.70
N LYS A 233 -10.78 -11.26 13.99
CA LYS A 233 -12.02 -10.76 14.58
C LYS A 233 -11.75 -9.69 15.63
N ALA A 234 -12.74 -8.87 15.89
CA ALA A 234 -12.67 -7.85 16.94
C ALA A 234 -12.27 -8.48 18.28
N GLY A 235 -11.36 -7.83 18.98
CA GLY A 235 -10.77 -8.29 20.23
C GLY A 235 -9.49 -9.13 20.07
N ASP A 236 -9.14 -9.59 18.86
CA ASP A 236 -7.86 -10.24 18.63
C ASP A 236 -6.72 -9.21 18.74
N VAL A 237 -5.65 -9.62 19.42
CA VAL A 237 -4.44 -8.79 19.60
C VAL A 237 -3.22 -9.62 19.26
N VAL A 238 -2.35 -9.06 18.46
CA VAL A 238 -1.04 -9.64 18.13
C VAL A 238 0.06 -8.62 18.36
N ALA A 239 1.24 -9.10 18.70
CA ALA A 239 2.40 -8.25 18.89
C ALA A 239 3.60 -8.84 18.16
N THR A 240 4.40 -7.98 17.55
CA THR A 240 5.71 -8.32 17.01
C THR A 240 6.76 -7.57 17.80
N GLY A 241 7.85 -8.23 18.14
CA GLY A 241 8.97 -7.67 18.92
C GLY A 241 10.29 -7.94 18.21
N GLY A 242 11.10 -6.90 18.07
CA GLY A 242 12.45 -6.93 17.52
C GLY A 242 13.20 -5.69 18.05
N THR A 243 13.98 -5.03 17.22
CA THR A 243 14.59 -3.73 17.55
C THR A 243 13.51 -2.66 17.82
N SER A 244 12.36 -2.76 17.13
CA SER A 244 11.12 -2.05 17.44
C SER A 244 9.99 -3.04 17.65
N GLY A 245 8.91 -2.59 18.29
CA GLY A 245 7.74 -3.41 18.54
C GLY A 245 6.47 -2.80 17.97
N VAL A 246 5.56 -3.63 17.45
CA VAL A 246 4.23 -3.24 17.05
C VAL A 246 3.22 -4.07 17.82
N VAL A 247 2.23 -3.40 18.43
CA VAL A 247 1.04 -4.04 18.99
C VAL A 247 -0.11 -3.72 18.03
N TYR A 248 -0.74 -4.74 17.50
CA TYR A 248 -1.84 -4.64 16.56
C TYR A 248 -3.10 -5.26 17.20
N ALA A 249 -4.15 -4.48 17.34
CA ALA A 249 -5.42 -4.92 17.93
C ALA A 249 -6.55 -4.69 16.92
N LEU A 250 -7.47 -5.63 16.80
CA LEU A 250 -8.63 -5.52 15.93
C LEU A 250 -9.85 -5.01 16.68
N THR A 251 -10.59 -4.10 16.05
CA THR A 251 -11.88 -3.60 16.54
C THR A 251 -12.89 -3.50 15.41
N ASP A 252 -14.16 -3.69 15.71
CA ASP A 252 -15.30 -3.43 14.81
C ASP A 252 -15.92 -2.04 15.06
N GLN A 253 -15.36 -1.29 16.01
CA GLN A 253 -15.83 0.04 16.36
C GLN A 253 -15.14 1.11 15.50
N LEU A 254 -15.93 1.98 14.90
CA LEU A 254 -15.44 3.17 14.23
C LEU A 254 -14.95 4.16 15.29
N SER A 255 -13.68 4.08 15.67
CA SER A 255 -13.11 4.90 16.74
C SER A 255 -11.71 5.36 16.42
N GLY A 256 -11.53 6.66 16.23
CA GLY A 256 -10.24 7.34 16.13
C GLY A 256 -9.96 8.21 17.36
N ASN A 257 -10.07 7.70 18.58
CA ASN A 257 -10.00 8.53 19.79
C ASN A 257 -8.60 9.13 20.05
N GLU A 258 -7.54 8.40 19.69
CA GLU A 258 -6.14 8.80 19.95
C GLU A 258 -5.37 9.04 18.64
N LEU A 259 -5.90 9.92 17.78
CA LEU A 259 -5.48 10.18 16.40
C LEU A 259 -3.98 10.42 16.15
N THR A 260 -3.24 10.80 17.18
CA THR A 260 -1.81 11.13 17.09
C THR A 260 -0.91 10.13 17.82
N LYS A 261 -1.49 9.16 18.52
CA LYS A 261 -0.76 8.15 19.31
C LYS A 261 -0.99 6.74 18.82
N VAL A 262 -2.16 6.46 18.25
CA VAL A 262 -2.55 5.15 17.73
C VAL A 262 -3.06 5.34 16.32
N ASN A 263 -2.50 4.61 15.38
CA ASN A 263 -2.99 4.58 14.00
C ASN A 263 -4.12 3.55 13.88
N THR A 264 -5.19 3.92 13.20
CA THR A 264 -6.34 3.05 12.96
C THR A 264 -6.55 2.89 11.46
N PHE A 265 -6.39 1.68 10.95
CA PHE A 265 -6.51 1.38 9.53
C PHE A 265 -7.53 0.26 9.29
N ALA A 266 -8.10 0.22 8.09
CA ALA A 266 -8.88 -0.93 7.66
C ALA A 266 -8.03 -2.19 7.68
N HIS A 267 -8.47 -3.21 8.40
CA HIS A 267 -7.82 -4.52 8.40
C HIS A 267 -8.03 -5.24 7.05
N VAL A 268 -7.22 -6.24 6.75
CA VAL A 268 -7.24 -6.94 5.45
C VAL A 268 -8.60 -7.57 5.09
N ASN A 269 -9.41 -7.90 6.08
CA ASN A 269 -10.76 -8.42 5.91
C ASN A 269 -11.86 -7.36 6.06
N TYR A 270 -11.50 -6.07 6.00
CA TYR A 270 -12.47 -4.98 6.02
C TYR A 270 -13.41 -5.08 4.81
N GLN A 271 -14.69 -4.89 5.09
CA GLN A 271 -15.74 -4.66 4.10
C GLN A 271 -16.68 -3.56 4.62
N PRO A 272 -17.31 -2.75 3.76
CA PRO A 272 -18.24 -1.70 4.21
C PRO A 272 -19.36 -2.21 5.12
N GLN A 273 -19.84 -3.44 4.87
CA GLN A 273 -20.90 -4.07 5.68
C GLN A 273 -20.36 -4.77 6.93
N GLN A 274 -19.08 -5.09 6.99
CA GLN A 274 -18.40 -5.73 8.11
C GLN A 274 -17.12 -4.99 8.40
N LYS A 275 -17.25 -3.84 9.07
CA LYS A 275 -16.11 -2.99 9.40
C LYS A 275 -15.14 -3.71 10.33
N MET A 276 -13.86 -3.68 10.00
CA MET A 276 -12.78 -4.24 10.78
C MET A 276 -11.54 -3.32 10.65
N PHE A 277 -11.04 -2.86 11.78
CA PHE A 277 -9.93 -1.91 11.85
C PHE A 277 -8.80 -2.47 12.68
#